data_d74af9bd7b7c67760c70b67956476017
#
_entry.id   d74af9bd7b7c67760c70b67956476017
#
_cell.length_a   1.000
_cell.length_b   1.000
_cell.length_c   1.000
_cell.angle_alpha   90.00
_cell.angle_beta   90.00
_cell.angle_gamma   90.00
#
_symmetry.space_group_name_H-M   'P 1'
#
loop_
_entity.id
_entity.type
_entity.pdbx_description
1 polymer ?
#
loop_
_entity_poly.entity_id
_entity_poly.type
_entity_poly.pdbx_seq_one_letter_code
_entity_poly.pdbx_strand_id
1 'polypeptide(L)'
;MICKKTTTIVYLHGYGSTGLSCTGEYLAKKLPQYRILTPDIPVDPAEALPFLRQYCEDNKADLVIGTSMGAMYAMQMYDFHRICVNPALYMSQLTEVLKVGTHQYFISTQTGETQFTITPEIIEHYREMESHLYDGLNDENRRRCWGFFGDEDNIVDWRQEFLKQFYPNVIDFHGGHRLNNAVLRDVIIPFVKMLLEAEYTDE
;
A
#
# COMPACT_ATOMS: atom_id res chain seq x y z
N MET A 1 -30.68 14.51 -11.91
CA MET A 1 -29.21 14.43 -12.02
C MET A 1 -28.75 13.37 -11.02
N ILE A 2 -28.30 12.20 -11.46
CA ILE A 2 -27.70 11.20 -10.60
C ILE A 2 -26.33 11.79 -10.20
N CYS A 3 -26.15 12.09 -8.91
CA CYS A 3 -24.87 12.55 -8.39
C CYS A 3 -23.88 11.37 -8.56
N LYS A 4 -22.98 11.47 -9.51
CA LYS A 4 -21.99 10.42 -9.78
C LYS A 4 -21.11 10.31 -8.51
N LYS A 5 -21.11 9.15 -7.85
CA LYS A 5 -20.26 8.89 -6.68
C LYS A 5 -18.82 9.18 -7.07
N THR A 6 -18.13 10.00 -6.30
CA THR A 6 -16.68 10.24 -6.54
C THR A 6 -15.90 9.04 -6.05
N THR A 7 -15.22 8.36 -6.95
CA THR A 7 -14.33 7.23 -6.61
C THR A 7 -13.19 7.68 -5.72
N THR A 8 -12.99 6.99 -4.62
CA THR A 8 -11.95 7.29 -3.61
C THR A 8 -10.83 6.26 -3.67
N ILE A 9 -9.60 6.73 -3.80
CA ILE A 9 -8.38 5.93 -3.75
C ILE A 9 -7.60 6.31 -2.49
N VAL A 10 -7.25 5.32 -1.68
CA VAL A 10 -6.35 5.50 -0.53
C VAL A 10 -4.97 5.01 -0.90
N TYR A 11 -3.94 5.87 -0.79
CA TYR A 11 -2.55 5.51 -1.02
C TYR A 11 -1.81 5.36 0.30
N LEU A 12 -1.19 4.21 0.51
CA LEU A 12 -0.41 3.83 1.69
C LEU A 12 1.09 3.87 1.38
N HIS A 13 1.80 4.75 2.06
CA HIS A 13 3.23 4.99 1.85
C HIS A 13 4.12 3.89 2.45
N GLY A 14 5.39 3.81 2.01
CA GLY A 14 6.40 2.91 2.56
C GLY A 14 7.02 3.40 3.87
N TYR A 15 7.86 2.56 4.47
CA TYR A 15 8.59 2.86 5.71
C TYR A 15 9.43 4.13 5.59
N GLY A 16 9.41 4.95 6.64
CA GLY A 16 10.11 6.24 6.70
C GLY A 16 9.53 7.35 5.81
N SER A 17 8.46 7.06 5.06
CA SER A 17 7.70 8.04 4.30
C SER A 17 6.50 8.54 5.11
N THR A 18 5.66 9.39 4.52
CA THR A 18 4.47 9.98 5.16
C THR A 18 3.34 10.19 4.15
N GLY A 19 2.19 10.64 4.61
CA GLY A 19 1.07 11.04 3.75
C GLY A 19 1.41 12.19 2.79
N LEU A 20 2.46 12.96 3.05
CA LEU A 20 2.96 14.02 2.16
C LEU A 20 3.96 13.51 1.10
N SER A 21 3.98 12.20 0.84
CA SER A 21 4.91 11.59 -0.12
C SER A 21 4.72 12.07 -1.55
N CYS A 22 5.82 12.18 -2.29
CA CYS A 22 5.80 12.55 -3.71
C CYS A 22 4.94 11.60 -4.57
N THR A 23 4.82 10.32 -4.20
CA THR A 23 3.96 9.35 -4.91
C THR A 23 2.49 9.71 -4.76
N GLY A 24 2.04 10.01 -3.52
CA GLY A 24 0.66 10.45 -3.26
C GLY A 24 0.33 11.73 -4.01
N GLU A 25 1.21 12.73 -3.96
CA GLU A 25 1.07 13.97 -4.71
C GLU A 25 0.97 13.74 -6.24
N TYR A 26 1.85 12.86 -6.77
CA TYR A 26 1.84 12.54 -8.19
C TYR A 26 0.53 11.86 -8.62
N LEU A 27 0.04 10.91 -7.83
CA LEU A 27 -1.25 10.25 -8.08
C LEU A 27 -2.39 11.27 -8.10
N ALA A 28 -2.47 12.16 -7.11
CA ALA A 28 -3.49 13.21 -7.04
C ALA A 28 -3.45 14.14 -8.27
N LYS A 29 -2.25 14.51 -8.71
CA LYS A 29 -2.05 15.34 -9.90
C LYS A 29 -2.45 14.64 -11.20
N LYS A 30 -2.22 13.34 -11.32
CA LYS A 30 -2.44 12.57 -12.55
C LYS A 30 -3.82 11.92 -12.66
N LEU A 31 -4.53 11.82 -11.54
CA LEU A 31 -5.86 11.24 -11.42
C LEU A 31 -6.86 12.26 -10.81
N PRO A 32 -6.98 13.48 -11.37
CA PRO A 32 -7.78 14.56 -10.76
C PRO A 32 -9.29 14.26 -10.72
N GLN A 33 -9.76 13.24 -11.45
CA GLN A 33 -11.15 12.79 -11.44
C GLN A 33 -11.47 11.91 -10.22
N TYR A 34 -10.48 11.44 -9.49
CA TYR A 34 -10.62 10.61 -8.28
C TYR A 34 -10.23 11.41 -7.04
N ARG A 35 -10.83 11.05 -5.91
CA ARG A 35 -10.42 11.55 -4.59
C ARG A 35 -9.24 10.71 -4.09
N ILE A 36 -8.05 11.29 -4.07
CA ILE A 36 -6.84 10.61 -3.56
C ILE A 36 -6.64 11.01 -2.10
N LEU A 37 -6.53 10.02 -1.22
CA LEU A 37 -6.28 10.19 0.20
C LEU A 37 -4.96 9.51 0.56
N THR A 38 -4.17 10.17 1.39
CA THR A 38 -2.82 9.75 1.76
C THR A 38 -2.63 9.92 3.27
N PRO A 39 -3.15 9.00 4.11
CA PRO A 39 -2.96 9.11 5.56
C PRO A 39 -1.51 8.92 5.96
N ASP A 40 -1.08 9.55 7.06
CA ASP A 40 0.10 9.14 7.79
C ASP A 40 -0.19 7.79 8.47
N ILE A 41 0.68 6.81 8.28
CA ILE A 41 0.53 5.47 8.85
C ILE A 41 1.15 5.47 10.25
N PRO A 42 0.43 5.06 11.30
CA PRO A 42 1.01 4.87 12.64
C PRO A 42 2.24 3.96 12.59
N VAL A 43 3.22 4.26 13.43
CA VAL A 43 4.51 3.54 13.44
C VAL A 43 4.34 2.10 13.94
N ASP A 44 3.49 1.92 14.94
CA ASP A 44 3.18 0.60 15.51
C ASP A 44 2.14 -0.13 14.64
N PRO A 45 2.44 -1.33 14.10
CA PRO A 45 1.50 -2.10 13.29
C PRO A 45 0.23 -2.51 14.07
N ALA A 46 0.31 -2.65 15.39
CA ALA A 46 -0.87 -2.93 16.23
C ALA A 46 -1.89 -1.77 16.20
N GLU A 47 -1.43 -0.54 16.00
CA GLU A 47 -2.27 0.64 15.81
C GLU A 47 -2.58 0.88 14.33
N ALA A 48 -1.59 0.67 13.45
CA ALA A 48 -1.67 0.99 12.02
C ALA A 48 -2.76 0.20 11.31
N LEU A 49 -2.81 -1.12 11.49
CA LEU A 49 -3.74 -1.97 10.76
C LEU A 49 -5.21 -1.65 11.07
N PRO A 50 -5.65 -1.56 12.35
CA PRO A 50 -7.03 -1.17 12.67
C PRO A 50 -7.33 0.28 12.24
N PHE A 51 -6.39 1.22 12.41
CA PHE A 51 -6.54 2.60 11.95
C PHE A 51 -6.80 2.65 10.43
N LEU A 52 -6.00 1.95 9.63
CA LEU A 52 -6.10 1.98 8.18
C LEU A 52 -7.41 1.34 7.68
N ARG A 53 -7.87 0.26 8.32
CA ARG A 53 -9.18 -0.34 8.01
C ARG A 53 -10.30 0.66 8.25
N GLN A 54 -10.36 1.25 9.44
CA GLN A 54 -11.36 2.25 9.77
C GLN A 54 -11.29 3.47 8.84
N TYR A 55 -10.06 3.94 8.54
CA TYR A 55 -9.87 5.05 7.62
C TYR A 55 -10.41 4.77 6.21
N CYS A 56 -10.19 3.56 5.68
CA CYS A 56 -10.72 3.15 4.38
C CYS A 56 -12.25 3.06 4.39
N GLU A 57 -12.84 2.50 5.45
CA GLU A 57 -14.30 2.39 5.63
C GLU A 57 -14.98 3.77 5.74
N ASP A 58 -14.48 4.64 6.62
CA ASP A 58 -15.03 5.99 6.85
C ASP A 58 -15.01 6.84 5.58
N ASN A 59 -13.95 6.68 4.78
CA ASN A 59 -13.78 7.40 3.53
C ASN A 59 -14.39 6.70 2.32
N LYS A 60 -15.02 5.52 2.51
CA LYS A 60 -15.65 4.71 1.46
C LYS A 60 -14.67 4.49 0.29
N ALA A 61 -13.49 3.97 0.62
CA ALA A 61 -12.47 3.69 -0.36
C ALA A 61 -12.99 2.68 -1.41
N ASP A 62 -12.72 2.93 -2.67
CA ASP A 62 -12.99 2.01 -3.76
C ASP A 62 -11.72 1.19 -4.10
N LEU A 63 -10.54 1.81 -3.91
CA LEU A 63 -9.24 1.20 -4.18
C LEU A 63 -8.22 1.60 -3.11
N VAL A 64 -7.42 0.65 -2.65
CA VAL A 64 -6.26 0.88 -1.79
C VAL A 64 -4.99 0.56 -2.59
N ILE A 65 -4.08 1.52 -2.69
CA ILE A 65 -2.77 1.36 -3.34
C ILE A 65 -1.70 1.44 -2.26
N GLY A 66 -0.84 0.45 -2.14
CA GLY A 66 0.28 0.49 -1.21
C GLY A 66 1.62 0.27 -1.88
N THR A 67 2.68 0.82 -1.29
CA THR A 67 4.07 0.59 -1.73
C THR A 67 4.91 0.10 -0.56
N SER A 68 5.73 -0.96 -0.77
CA SER A 68 6.62 -1.50 0.26
C SER A 68 5.86 -1.89 1.55
N MET A 69 6.17 -1.29 2.68
CA MET A 69 5.41 -1.45 3.94
C MET A 69 3.90 -1.13 3.75
N GLY A 70 3.58 -0.05 3.05
CA GLY A 70 2.18 0.30 2.75
C GLY A 70 1.47 -0.76 1.91
N ALA A 71 2.20 -1.50 1.05
CA ALA A 71 1.63 -2.61 0.28
C ALA A 71 1.34 -3.84 1.16
N MET A 72 2.15 -4.09 2.18
CA MET A 72 1.87 -5.12 3.20
C MET A 72 0.55 -4.81 3.94
N TYR A 73 0.31 -3.56 4.31
CA TYR A 73 -0.97 -3.15 4.89
C TYR A 73 -2.11 -3.22 3.87
N ALA A 74 -1.92 -2.69 2.67
CA ALA A 74 -2.93 -2.70 1.61
C ALA A 74 -3.42 -4.12 1.32
N MET A 75 -2.52 -5.10 1.28
CA MET A 75 -2.85 -6.51 1.04
C MET A 75 -3.89 -7.06 2.03
N GLN A 76 -3.91 -6.54 3.25
CA GLN A 76 -4.81 -6.95 4.34
C GLN A 76 -6.15 -6.18 4.37
N MET A 77 -6.39 -5.25 3.44
CA MET A 77 -7.64 -4.50 3.29
C MET A 77 -8.65 -5.29 2.44
N TYR A 78 -9.18 -6.39 2.96
CA TYR A 78 -9.87 -7.43 2.18
C TYR A 78 -11.13 -6.96 1.44
N ASP A 79 -11.86 -6.01 1.98
CA ASP A 79 -13.13 -5.57 1.40
C ASP A 79 -12.97 -4.57 0.23
N PHE A 80 -11.72 -4.18 -0.08
CA PHE A 80 -11.39 -3.20 -1.11
C PHE A 80 -10.63 -3.83 -2.28
N HIS A 81 -10.66 -3.18 -3.46
CA HIS A 81 -9.67 -3.44 -4.50
C HIS A 81 -8.29 -2.98 -4.03
N ARG A 82 -7.25 -3.74 -4.35
CA ARG A 82 -5.90 -3.51 -3.82
C ARG A 82 -4.86 -3.62 -4.90
N ILE A 83 -3.95 -2.65 -4.91
CA ILE A 83 -2.72 -2.66 -5.70
C ILE A 83 -1.54 -2.61 -4.74
N CYS A 84 -0.74 -3.67 -4.71
CA CYS A 84 0.40 -3.86 -3.83
C CYS A 84 1.68 -3.78 -4.65
N VAL A 85 2.46 -2.70 -4.51
CA VAL A 85 3.69 -2.50 -5.29
C VAL A 85 4.91 -2.81 -4.43
N ASN A 86 5.72 -3.77 -4.88
CA ASN A 86 6.91 -4.24 -4.17
C ASN A 86 6.64 -4.48 -2.68
N PRO A 87 5.62 -5.31 -2.32
CA PRO A 87 5.17 -5.44 -0.95
C PRO A 87 6.28 -6.01 -0.05
N ALA A 88 6.57 -5.30 1.05
CA ALA A 88 7.49 -5.76 2.10
C ALA A 88 6.73 -6.64 3.10
N LEU A 89 6.40 -7.88 2.70
CA LEU A 89 5.51 -8.78 3.44
C LEU A 89 5.97 -9.08 4.86
N TYR A 90 7.29 -9.14 5.07
CA TYR A 90 7.90 -9.47 6.35
C TYR A 90 8.89 -8.38 6.77
N MET A 91 8.36 -7.26 7.24
CA MET A 91 9.16 -6.12 7.72
C MET A 91 10.10 -6.51 8.84
N SER A 92 9.69 -7.43 9.74
CA SER A 92 10.51 -7.91 10.86
C SER A 92 11.79 -8.65 10.40
N GLN A 93 11.83 -9.14 9.17
CA GLN A 93 13.01 -9.77 8.57
C GLN A 93 13.98 -8.74 7.94
N LEU A 94 13.52 -7.52 7.69
CA LEU A 94 14.35 -6.43 7.14
C LEU A 94 15.14 -5.74 8.26
N THR A 95 16.04 -6.48 8.92
CA THR A 95 16.76 -6.02 10.13
C THR A 95 17.65 -4.79 9.90
N GLU A 96 18.05 -4.53 8.66
CA GLU A 96 18.78 -3.31 8.29
C GLU A 96 17.87 -2.08 8.16
N VAL A 97 16.58 -2.30 7.97
CA VAL A 97 15.55 -1.25 7.84
C VAL A 97 14.85 -1.04 9.19
N LEU A 98 14.30 -2.09 9.79
CA LEU A 98 13.54 -2.05 11.03
C LEU A 98 14.47 -2.23 12.25
N LYS A 99 15.26 -1.19 12.55
CA LYS A 99 16.19 -1.16 13.71
C LYS A 99 15.56 -0.47 14.90
N VAL A 100 15.84 -0.97 16.11
CA VAL A 100 15.51 -0.27 17.35
C VAL A 100 16.23 1.07 17.41
N GLY A 101 15.49 2.13 17.74
CA GLY A 101 16.03 3.48 17.85
C GLY A 101 15.15 4.54 17.19
N THR A 102 15.67 5.77 17.18
CA THR A 102 15.00 6.90 16.53
C THR A 102 15.43 7.01 15.06
N HIS A 103 14.44 7.14 14.20
CA HIS A 103 14.58 7.26 12.75
C HIS A 103 14.04 8.60 12.27
N GLN A 104 14.55 9.05 11.12
CA GLN A 104 14.04 10.26 10.47
C GLN A 104 13.02 9.88 9.40
N TYR A 105 11.93 10.64 9.32
CA TYR A 105 11.08 10.62 8.13
C TYR A 105 11.80 11.29 6.95
N PHE A 106 11.58 10.81 5.73
CA PHE A 106 12.10 11.44 4.52
C PHE A 106 11.47 12.81 4.25
N ILE A 107 10.24 13.00 4.70
CA ILE A 107 9.48 14.24 4.71
C ILE A 107 8.64 14.23 5.99
N SER A 108 8.36 15.40 6.58
CA SER A 108 7.54 15.47 7.80
C SER A 108 6.14 14.88 7.60
N THR A 109 5.52 14.40 8.68
CA THR A 109 4.11 14.03 8.69
C THR A 109 3.21 15.25 8.45
N GLN A 110 1.93 15.02 8.22
CA GLN A 110 0.92 16.09 8.08
C GLN A 110 0.76 16.93 9.37
N THR A 111 1.13 16.37 10.51
CA THR A 111 1.13 17.03 11.82
C THR A 111 2.48 17.63 12.21
N GLY A 112 3.51 17.44 11.36
CA GLY A 112 4.81 18.11 11.46
C GLY A 112 5.91 17.28 12.13
N GLU A 113 5.67 16.01 12.50
CA GLU A 113 6.71 15.14 13.03
C GLU A 113 7.77 14.86 11.98
N THR A 114 9.03 14.93 12.39
CA THR A 114 10.20 14.65 11.54
C THR A 114 10.90 13.35 11.90
N GLN A 115 10.51 12.73 13.03
CA GLN A 115 11.15 11.53 13.57
C GLN A 115 10.10 10.56 14.11
N PHE A 116 10.48 9.29 14.17
CA PHE A 116 9.72 8.23 14.83
C PHE A 116 10.67 7.27 15.54
N THR A 117 10.15 6.50 16.48
CA THR A 117 10.96 5.56 17.26
C THR A 117 10.46 4.13 17.06
N ILE A 118 11.38 3.22 16.75
CA ILE A 118 11.15 1.79 16.74
C ILE A 118 11.62 1.22 18.07
N THR A 119 10.72 0.55 18.79
CA THR A 119 11.02 -0.17 20.02
C THR A 119 11.08 -1.68 19.76
N PRO A 120 11.66 -2.48 20.67
CA PRO A 120 11.58 -3.93 20.58
C PRO A 120 10.13 -4.47 20.52
N GLU A 121 9.20 -3.81 21.22
CA GLU A 121 7.78 -4.14 21.22
C GLU A 121 7.14 -3.94 19.84
N ILE A 122 7.43 -2.85 19.15
CA ILE A 122 6.97 -2.61 17.78
C ILE A 122 7.47 -3.71 16.83
N ILE A 123 8.70 -4.19 17.00
CA ILE A 123 9.22 -5.31 16.19
C ILE A 123 8.43 -6.60 16.48
N GLU A 124 8.07 -6.87 17.72
CA GLU A 124 7.21 -8.02 18.05
C GLU A 124 5.80 -7.87 17.47
N HIS A 125 5.22 -6.68 17.50
CA HIS A 125 3.93 -6.41 16.84
C HIS A 125 3.99 -6.64 15.32
N TYR A 126 5.12 -6.33 14.67
CA TYR A 126 5.31 -6.71 13.27
C TYR A 126 5.30 -8.24 13.10
N ARG A 127 6.04 -9.00 13.92
CA ARG A 127 6.07 -10.46 13.86
C ARG A 127 4.70 -11.08 14.09
N GLU A 128 3.96 -10.57 15.07
CA GLU A 128 2.61 -11.02 15.36
C GLU A 128 1.68 -10.76 14.16
N MET A 129 1.63 -9.54 13.64
CA MET A 129 0.83 -9.21 12.46
C MET A 129 1.22 -10.06 11.24
N GLU A 130 2.51 -10.26 11.02
CA GLU A 130 3.05 -11.07 9.91
C GLU A 130 2.67 -12.54 10.01
N SER A 131 2.49 -13.07 11.21
CA SER A 131 2.00 -14.45 11.41
C SER A 131 0.54 -14.65 10.99
N HIS A 132 -0.21 -13.55 10.85
CA HIS A 132 -1.63 -13.50 10.51
C HIS A 132 -1.93 -12.86 9.15
N LEU A 133 -0.90 -12.63 8.31
CA LEU A 133 -1.02 -11.88 7.04
C LEU A 133 -2.15 -12.36 6.11
N TYR A 134 -2.46 -13.65 6.16
CA TYR A 134 -3.41 -14.28 5.24
C TYR A 134 -4.67 -14.80 5.94
N ASP A 135 -4.85 -14.48 7.23
CA ASP A 135 -6.02 -14.92 7.99
C ASP A 135 -7.30 -14.30 7.42
N GLY A 136 -8.30 -15.13 7.18
CA GLY A 136 -9.56 -14.70 6.55
C GLY A 136 -9.51 -14.46 5.04
N LEU A 137 -8.36 -14.73 4.38
CA LEU A 137 -8.24 -14.58 2.94
C LEU A 137 -9.08 -15.63 2.20
N ASN A 138 -10.08 -15.18 1.46
CA ASN A 138 -10.96 -16.01 0.63
C ASN A 138 -10.78 -15.73 -0.87
N ASP A 139 -11.47 -16.47 -1.73
CA ASP A 139 -11.32 -16.34 -3.19
C ASP A 139 -11.77 -15.00 -3.74
N GLU A 140 -12.76 -14.36 -3.15
CA GLU A 140 -13.19 -13.01 -3.53
C GLU A 140 -12.09 -11.99 -3.20
N ASN A 141 -11.54 -12.07 -2.00
CA ASN A 141 -10.44 -11.23 -1.57
C ASN A 141 -9.19 -11.43 -2.45
N ARG A 142 -8.91 -12.68 -2.88
CA ARG A 142 -7.79 -12.95 -3.79
C ARG A 142 -7.96 -12.24 -5.13
N ARG A 143 -9.15 -12.30 -5.74
CA ARG A 143 -9.43 -11.66 -7.03
C ARG A 143 -9.31 -10.14 -7.00
N ARG A 144 -9.50 -9.50 -5.84
CA ARG A 144 -9.43 -8.04 -5.66
C ARG A 144 -8.05 -7.51 -5.32
N CYS A 145 -7.01 -8.36 -5.33
CA CYS A 145 -5.64 -7.96 -4.95
C CYS A 145 -4.65 -8.22 -6.09
N TRP A 146 -3.92 -7.19 -6.48
CA TRP A 146 -2.92 -7.24 -7.55
C TRP A 146 -1.55 -6.87 -7.00
N GLY A 147 -0.54 -7.71 -7.27
CA GLY A 147 0.85 -7.46 -6.93
C GLY A 147 1.63 -6.94 -8.13
N PHE A 148 2.39 -5.88 -7.92
CA PHE A 148 3.29 -5.32 -8.91
C PHE A 148 4.72 -5.44 -8.42
N PHE A 149 5.60 -6.02 -9.22
CA PHE A 149 6.98 -6.32 -8.83
C PHE A 149 7.98 -5.76 -9.82
N GLY A 150 8.93 -4.96 -9.29
CA GLY A 150 10.04 -4.43 -10.06
C GLY A 150 11.12 -5.48 -10.26
N ASP A 151 11.57 -5.69 -11.51
CA ASP A 151 12.62 -6.66 -11.86
C ASP A 151 14.02 -6.27 -11.38
N GLU A 152 14.19 -5.02 -10.92
CA GLU A 152 15.42 -4.48 -10.33
C GLU A 152 15.27 -4.21 -8.81
N ASP A 153 14.22 -4.74 -8.15
CA ASP A 153 14.07 -4.61 -6.70
C ASP A 153 15.13 -5.45 -5.98
N ASN A 154 16.05 -4.76 -5.30
CA ASN A 154 17.12 -5.37 -4.52
C ASN A 154 16.92 -5.26 -3.00
N ILE A 155 15.75 -4.81 -2.55
CA ILE A 155 15.40 -4.64 -1.14
C ILE A 155 14.48 -5.75 -0.67
N VAL A 156 13.45 -6.09 -1.47
CA VAL A 156 12.50 -7.15 -1.16
C VAL A 156 12.29 -8.07 -2.37
N ASP A 157 12.15 -9.36 -2.11
CA ASP A 157 11.80 -10.37 -3.14
C ASP A 157 10.74 -11.32 -2.59
N TRP A 158 9.51 -10.82 -2.48
CA TRP A 158 8.37 -11.61 -2.01
C TRP A 158 7.40 -11.98 -3.14
N ARG A 159 7.83 -11.84 -4.39
CA ARG A 159 7.00 -12.12 -5.57
C ARG A 159 6.42 -13.54 -5.57
N GLN A 160 7.25 -14.54 -5.28
CA GLN A 160 6.80 -15.94 -5.26
C GLN A 160 5.84 -16.22 -4.10
N GLU A 161 6.06 -15.58 -2.95
CA GLU A 161 5.17 -15.71 -1.80
C GLU A 161 3.80 -15.07 -2.09
N PHE A 162 3.81 -13.88 -2.65
CA PHE A 162 2.58 -13.20 -3.09
C PHE A 162 1.83 -14.04 -4.13
N LEU A 163 2.54 -14.61 -5.12
CA LEU A 163 1.95 -15.40 -6.19
C LEU A 163 1.26 -16.68 -5.66
N LYS A 164 1.78 -17.31 -4.62
CA LYS A 164 1.12 -18.47 -3.99
C LYS A 164 -0.28 -18.14 -3.45
N GLN A 165 -0.47 -16.90 -2.99
CA GLN A 165 -1.71 -16.46 -2.38
C GLN A 165 -2.69 -15.81 -3.36
N PHE A 166 -2.19 -15.11 -4.38
CA PHE A 166 -2.98 -14.23 -5.24
C PHE A 166 -2.90 -14.57 -6.73
N TYR A 167 -2.44 -15.78 -7.09
CA TYR A 167 -2.41 -16.21 -8.49
C TYR A 167 -3.77 -16.04 -9.19
N PRO A 168 -3.83 -15.52 -10.44
CA PRO A 168 -2.70 -15.10 -11.31
C PRO A 168 -2.37 -13.59 -11.21
N ASN A 169 -2.84 -12.87 -10.23
CA ASN A 169 -2.87 -11.41 -10.14
C ASN A 169 -1.49 -10.80 -9.83
N VAL A 170 -0.51 -11.07 -10.68
CA VAL A 170 0.86 -10.52 -10.58
C VAL A 170 1.27 -9.88 -11.89
N ILE A 171 1.85 -8.70 -11.81
CA ILE A 171 2.38 -7.93 -12.94
C ILE A 171 3.83 -7.55 -12.61
N ASP A 172 4.74 -7.89 -13.51
CA ASP A 172 6.13 -7.47 -13.42
C ASP A 172 6.34 -6.18 -14.21
N PHE A 173 7.21 -5.29 -13.71
CA PHE A 173 7.57 -4.05 -14.40
C PHE A 173 9.08 -3.81 -14.32
N HIS A 174 9.61 -3.08 -15.27
CA HIS A 174 11.02 -2.67 -15.25
C HIS A 174 11.22 -1.52 -14.28
N GLY A 175 11.93 -1.78 -13.17
CA GLY A 175 12.22 -0.81 -12.14
C GLY A 175 12.63 -1.43 -10.80
N GLY A 176 13.15 -0.57 -9.91
CA GLY A 176 13.60 -0.96 -8.57
C GLY A 176 12.51 -0.86 -7.51
N HIS A 177 12.94 -0.95 -6.23
CA HIS A 177 12.05 -0.93 -5.07
C HIS A 177 11.21 0.35 -4.96
N ARG A 178 11.82 1.50 -5.21
CA ARG A 178 11.13 2.80 -5.12
C ARG A 178 10.44 3.14 -6.42
N LEU A 179 9.14 3.42 -6.35
CA LEU A 179 8.41 3.91 -7.51
C LEU A 179 8.96 5.24 -7.99
N ASN A 180 9.20 5.32 -9.28
CA ASN A 180 9.51 6.57 -9.96
C ASN A 180 8.32 7.03 -10.83
N ASN A 181 8.39 8.27 -11.31
CA ASN A 181 7.31 8.86 -12.10
C ASN A 181 7.04 8.14 -13.43
N ALA A 182 8.02 7.45 -14.00
CA ALA A 182 7.84 6.69 -15.23
C ALA A 182 7.00 5.44 -14.97
N VAL A 183 7.34 4.66 -13.95
CA VAL A 183 6.55 3.48 -13.53
C VAL A 183 5.12 3.88 -13.14
N LEU A 184 4.97 4.95 -12.37
CA LEU A 184 3.64 5.47 -12.03
C LEU A 184 2.83 5.82 -13.28
N ARG A 185 3.41 6.55 -14.24
CA ARG A 185 2.74 7.01 -15.46
C ARG A 185 2.40 5.87 -16.40
N ASP A 186 3.35 4.95 -16.61
CA ASP A 186 3.29 4.00 -17.73
C ASP A 186 2.74 2.62 -17.29
N VAL A 187 2.73 2.32 -15.99
CA VAL A 187 2.30 1.02 -15.45
C VAL A 187 1.13 1.18 -14.47
N ILE A 188 1.33 1.88 -13.37
CA ILE A 188 0.35 1.90 -12.26
C ILE A 188 -0.91 2.67 -12.64
N ILE A 189 -0.79 3.89 -13.15
CA ILE A 189 -1.94 4.74 -13.49
C ILE A 189 -2.83 4.13 -14.59
N PRO A 190 -2.29 3.57 -15.69
CA PRO A 190 -3.10 2.86 -16.68
C PRO A 190 -3.89 1.70 -16.07
N PHE A 191 -3.26 0.92 -15.19
CA PHE A 191 -3.92 -0.19 -14.53
C PHE A 191 -5.02 0.27 -13.55
N VAL A 192 -4.78 1.33 -12.77
CA VAL A 192 -5.79 1.95 -11.91
C VAL A 192 -7.03 2.35 -12.70
N LYS A 193 -6.84 3.00 -13.86
CA LYS A 193 -7.95 3.40 -14.73
C LYS A 193 -8.71 2.20 -15.27
N MET A 194 -7.99 1.19 -15.80
CA MET A 194 -8.59 -0.03 -16.30
C MET A 194 -9.42 -0.74 -15.21
N LEU A 195 -8.87 -0.89 -14.00
CA LEU A 195 -9.54 -1.55 -12.89
C LEU A 195 -10.83 -0.83 -12.48
N LEU A 196 -10.77 0.49 -12.34
CA LEU A 196 -11.92 1.30 -11.90
C LEU A 196 -12.95 1.53 -13.01
N GLU A 197 -12.56 1.52 -14.28
CA GLU A 197 -13.48 1.65 -15.42
C GLU A 197 -14.23 0.35 -15.70
N ALA A 198 -13.61 -0.82 -15.48
CA ALA A 198 -14.26 -2.12 -15.66
C ALA A 198 -15.46 -2.32 -14.72
N GLU A 199 -15.41 -1.79 -13.50
CA GLU A 199 -16.51 -1.89 -12.53
C GLU A 199 -17.76 -1.09 -12.93
N TYR A 200 -17.61 -0.03 -13.73
CA TYR A 200 -18.75 0.78 -14.18
C TYR A 200 -19.45 0.23 -15.43
N THR A 201 -18.93 -0.85 -16.04
CA THR A 201 -19.54 -1.49 -17.22
C THR A 201 -20.40 -2.70 -16.86
N ASP A 202 -20.31 -3.20 -15.63
CA ASP A 202 -21.08 -4.37 -15.16
C ASP A 202 -22.33 -4.01 -14.33
N GLU A 203 -22.65 -2.71 -14.20
CA GLU A 203 -23.93 -2.17 -13.65
C GLU A 203 -24.84 -1.67 -14.80
#